data_fb148ae6a999f07962c264fa45af624b
#
_entry.id   fb148ae6a999f07962c264fa45af624b
#
_cell.length_a   1.000
_cell.length_b   1.000
_cell.length_c   1.000
_cell.angle_alpha   90.00
_cell.angle_beta   90.00
_cell.angle_gamma   90.00
#
_symmetry.space_group_name_H-M   'P 1'
#
loop_
_entity.id
_entity.type
_entity.pdbx_description
1 polymer ?
#
loop_
_entity_poly.entity_id
_entity_poly.type
_entity_poly.pdbx_seq_one_letter_code
_entity_poly.pdbx_strand_id
1 'polypeptide(L)'
;MKYFPFYIDLKKKLVLLIGGGEVAERKLDLLIKAKANVTIISPKTTSYILDIAEKNNIKIINEEYSSQHLDKKYSFVIAATNNEELNKSIAVDANKNNILVNVVDRPEICDFIFPSILERGDI
;
A
#
# COMPACT_ATOMS: atom_id res chain seq x y z
N MET A 1 16.61 -1.87 19.15
CA MET A 1 15.36 -2.27 18.47
C MET A 1 15.49 -2.00 16.97
N LYS A 2 14.96 -2.90 16.17
CA LYS A 2 15.03 -2.74 14.72
C LYS A 2 14.05 -1.69 14.21
N TYR A 3 12.83 -1.67 14.76
CA TYR A 3 11.80 -0.73 14.34
C TYR A 3 11.52 0.27 15.45
N PHE A 4 11.49 1.54 15.08
CA PHE A 4 11.12 2.59 16.03
C PHE A 4 9.60 2.82 15.91
N PRO A 5 8.82 2.61 16.99
CA PRO A 5 7.37 2.78 16.91
C PRO A 5 6.99 4.26 16.93
N PHE A 6 6.19 4.65 15.94
CA PHE A 6 5.52 5.94 15.96
C PHE A 6 4.22 5.82 15.16
N TYR A 7 3.30 6.71 15.42
CA TYR A 7 1.98 6.66 14.81
C TYR A 7 1.81 7.83 13.87
N ILE A 8 1.27 7.55 12.66
CA ILE A 8 1.06 8.56 11.63
C ILE A 8 -0.42 8.72 11.40
N ASP A 9 -0.90 9.97 11.37
CA ASP A 9 -2.24 10.27 10.93
C ASP A 9 -2.25 10.23 9.40
N LEU A 10 -2.91 9.23 8.83
CA LEU A 10 -2.96 9.03 7.38
C LEU A 10 -4.07 9.81 6.70
N LYS A 11 -4.89 10.52 7.44
CA LYS A 11 -5.97 11.30 6.86
C LYS A 11 -5.41 12.26 5.82
N LYS A 12 -5.93 12.17 4.59
CA LYS A 12 -5.48 12.99 3.44
C LYS A 12 -4.06 12.69 2.96
N LYS A 13 -3.40 11.66 3.49
CA LYS A 13 -2.11 11.23 2.95
C LYS A 13 -2.33 10.38 1.71
N LEU A 14 -1.53 10.61 0.69
CA LEU A 14 -1.60 9.82 -0.55
C LEU A 14 -0.80 8.54 -0.38
N VAL A 15 -1.45 7.41 -0.62
CA VAL A 15 -0.83 6.09 -0.51
C VAL A 15 -1.05 5.32 -1.80
N LEU A 16 -0.01 4.68 -2.29
CA LEU A 16 -0.08 3.84 -3.48
C LEU A 16 -0.08 2.38 -3.07
N LEU A 17 -1.13 1.66 -3.46
CA LEU A 17 -1.24 0.22 -3.22
C LEU A 17 -1.11 -0.50 -4.56
N ILE A 18 -0.09 -1.34 -4.68
CA ILE A 18 0.18 -2.09 -5.91
C ILE A 18 -0.20 -3.54 -5.68
N GLY A 19 -1.21 -4.01 -6.39
CA GLY A 19 -1.77 -5.33 -6.25
C GLY A 19 -3.28 -5.30 -6.23
N GLY A 20 -3.91 -6.39 -6.62
CA GLY A 20 -5.37 -6.47 -6.73
C GLY A 20 -5.99 -7.76 -6.24
N GLY A 21 -5.25 -8.60 -5.51
CA GLY A 21 -5.73 -9.86 -4.96
C GLY A 21 -6.07 -9.79 -3.48
N GLU A 22 -6.14 -10.95 -2.83
CA GLU A 22 -6.55 -11.06 -1.43
C GLU A 22 -5.61 -10.32 -0.47
N VAL A 23 -4.31 -10.36 -0.72
CA VAL A 23 -3.36 -9.66 0.16
C VAL A 23 -3.60 -8.15 0.08
N ALA A 24 -3.83 -7.65 -1.14
CA ALA A 24 -4.14 -6.24 -1.34
C ALA A 24 -5.45 -5.85 -0.64
N GLU A 25 -6.44 -6.73 -0.63
CA GLU A 25 -7.71 -6.49 0.06
C GLU A 25 -7.49 -6.16 1.54
N ARG A 26 -6.66 -6.95 2.21
CA ARG A 26 -6.39 -6.76 3.64
C ARG A 26 -5.69 -5.43 3.90
N LYS A 27 -4.74 -5.06 3.04
CA LYS A 27 -4.05 -3.78 3.18
C LYS A 27 -5.00 -2.62 2.91
N LEU A 28 -5.86 -2.77 1.91
CA LEU A 28 -6.84 -1.75 1.57
C LEU A 28 -7.80 -1.48 2.73
N ASP A 29 -8.28 -2.53 3.40
CA ASP A 29 -9.17 -2.37 4.54
C ASP A 29 -8.55 -1.51 5.64
N LEU A 30 -7.27 -1.74 5.95
CA LEU A 30 -6.56 -0.96 6.95
C LEU A 30 -6.40 0.50 6.52
N LEU A 31 -6.08 0.73 5.26
CA LEU A 31 -5.90 2.09 4.73
C LEU A 31 -7.20 2.88 4.75
N ILE A 32 -8.32 2.22 4.45
CA ILE A 32 -9.63 2.85 4.50
C ILE A 32 -9.99 3.25 5.93
N LYS A 33 -9.73 2.37 6.90
CA LYS A 33 -9.95 2.68 8.31
C LYS A 33 -9.13 3.88 8.75
N ALA A 34 -7.92 4.01 8.21
CA ALA A 34 -7.05 5.14 8.52
C ALA A 34 -7.38 6.39 7.73
N LYS A 35 -8.37 6.33 6.85
CA LYS A 35 -8.84 7.44 6.00
C LYS A 35 -7.77 7.98 5.07
N ALA A 36 -6.86 7.11 4.63
CA ALA A 36 -5.84 7.45 3.65
C ALA A 36 -6.49 7.68 2.28
N ASN A 37 -5.85 8.48 1.46
CA ASN A 37 -6.26 8.69 0.08
C ASN A 37 -5.50 7.67 -0.77
N VAL A 38 -6.17 6.58 -1.14
CA VAL A 38 -5.53 5.43 -1.79
C VAL A 38 -5.70 5.46 -3.30
N THR A 39 -4.63 5.15 -4.02
CA THR A 39 -4.67 4.82 -5.44
C THR A 39 -4.16 3.39 -5.58
N ILE A 40 -4.87 2.58 -6.35
CA ILE A 40 -4.53 1.17 -6.58
C ILE A 40 -4.01 1.01 -8.00
N ILE A 41 -2.91 0.29 -8.16
CA ILE A 41 -2.40 -0.10 -9.47
C ILE A 41 -2.41 -1.61 -9.56
N SER A 42 -3.16 -2.15 -10.51
CA SER A 42 -3.21 -3.57 -10.78
C SER A 42 -3.91 -3.82 -12.12
N PRO A 43 -3.40 -4.74 -12.95
CA PRO A 43 -4.12 -5.07 -14.19
C PRO A 43 -5.47 -5.73 -13.93
N LYS A 44 -5.61 -6.42 -12.80
CA LYS A 44 -6.86 -7.06 -12.40
C LYS A 44 -7.08 -6.85 -10.91
N THR A 45 -8.34 -6.71 -10.52
CA THR A 45 -8.72 -6.57 -9.12
C THR A 45 -9.88 -7.52 -8.82
N THR A 46 -9.96 -7.94 -7.56
CA THR A 46 -11.09 -8.77 -7.11
C THR A 46 -12.37 -7.95 -7.13
N SER A 47 -13.52 -8.64 -7.14
CA SER A 47 -14.81 -7.96 -7.04
C SER A 47 -14.94 -7.19 -5.71
N TYR A 48 -14.34 -7.71 -4.65
CA TYR A 48 -14.31 -7.03 -3.35
C TYR A 48 -13.63 -5.66 -3.47
N ILE A 49 -12.46 -5.62 -4.11
CA ILE A 49 -11.72 -4.35 -4.29
C ILE A 49 -12.52 -3.37 -5.15
N LEU A 50 -13.12 -3.86 -6.25
CA LEU A 50 -13.93 -3.00 -7.11
C LEU A 50 -15.08 -2.37 -6.34
N ASP A 51 -15.78 -3.16 -5.53
CA ASP A 51 -16.92 -2.69 -4.74
C ASP A 51 -16.50 -1.65 -3.70
N ILE A 52 -15.45 -1.94 -2.94
CA ILE A 52 -14.95 -1.05 -1.91
C ILE A 52 -14.40 0.25 -2.51
N ALA A 53 -13.71 0.14 -3.65
CA ALA A 53 -13.17 1.31 -4.33
C ALA A 53 -14.28 2.24 -4.79
N GLU A 54 -15.36 1.70 -5.34
CA GLU A 54 -16.49 2.49 -5.77
C GLU A 54 -17.14 3.22 -4.59
N LYS A 55 -17.35 2.52 -3.48
CA LYS A 55 -17.97 3.10 -2.29
C LYS A 55 -17.13 4.19 -1.61
N ASN A 56 -15.82 4.13 -1.78
CA ASN A 56 -14.90 5.04 -1.10
C ASN A 56 -14.18 6.01 -2.04
N ASN A 57 -14.61 6.10 -3.31
CA ASN A 57 -13.99 6.95 -4.33
C ASN A 57 -12.50 6.71 -4.48
N ILE A 58 -12.09 5.45 -4.45
CA ILE A 58 -10.70 5.05 -4.62
C ILE A 58 -10.41 4.87 -6.10
N LYS A 59 -9.34 5.49 -6.58
CA LYS A 59 -8.93 5.37 -7.97
C LYS A 59 -8.22 4.04 -8.19
N ILE A 60 -8.63 3.33 -9.24
CA ILE A 60 -7.96 2.10 -9.68
C ILE A 60 -7.37 2.36 -11.06
N ILE A 61 -6.07 2.15 -11.19
CA ILE A 61 -5.38 2.22 -12.48
C ILE A 61 -5.16 0.78 -12.94
N ASN A 62 -5.88 0.36 -13.97
CA ASN A 62 -5.83 -1.02 -14.48
C ASN A 62 -4.66 -1.19 -15.45
N GLU A 63 -3.46 -1.15 -14.91
CA GLU A 63 -2.21 -1.28 -15.65
C GLU A 63 -1.24 -2.14 -14.85
N GLU A 64 -0.29 -2.73 -15.55
CA GLU A 64 0.84 -3.34 -14.88
C GLU A 64 1.71 -2.24 -14.29
N TYR A 65 2.32 -2.53 -13.14
CA TYR A 65 3.21 -1.58 -12.50
C TYR A 65 4.41 -1.24 -13.39
N SER A 66 4.77 0.03 -13.43
CA SER A 66 6.03 0.50 -13.99
C SER A 66 6.61 1.57 -13.06
N SER A 67 7.91 1.83 -13.17
CA SER A 67 8.58 2.83 -12.33
C SER A 67 7.97 4.23 -12.47
N GLN A 68 7.32 4.51 -13.60
CA GLN A 68 6.67 5.80 -13.82
C GLN A 68 5.49 6.04 -12.90
N HIS A 69 4.92 4.97 -12.32
CA HIS A 69 3.81 5.10 -11.37
C HIS A 69 4.27 5.66 -10.02
N LEU A 70 5.55 5.54 -9.69
CA LEU A 70 6.06 6.04 -8.42
C LEU A 70 6.34 7.54 -8.52
N ASP A 71 5.44 8.30 -7.95
CA ASP A 71 5.50 9.75 -7.91
C ASP A 71 5.78 10.17 -6.47
N LYS A 72 6.61 11.20 -6.29
CA LYS A 72 6.99 11.69 -4.96
C LYS A 72 5.81 12.22 -4.14
N LYS A 73 4.64 12.40 -4.77
CA LYS A 73 3.43 12.82 -4.05
C LYS A 73 2.95 11.77 -3.05
N TYR A 74 3.30 10.49 -3.26
CA TYR A 74 2.88 9.42 -2.36
C TYR A 74 3.71 9.42 -1.09
N SER A 75 3.03 9.38 0.06
CA SER A 75 3.70 9.29 1.35
C SER A 75 4.41 7.95 1.51
N PHE A 76 3.79 6.88 1.02
CA PHE A 76 4.43 5.57 0.96
C PHE A 76 3.70 4.68 -0.04
N VAL A 77 4.35 3.55 -0.36
CA VAL A 77 3.83 2.56 -1.29
C VAL A 77 3.79 1.20 -0.61
N ILE A 78 2.76 0.42 -0.94
CA ILE A 78 2.64 -0.95 -0.47
C ILE A 78 2.69 -1.86 -1.69
N ALA A 79 3.69 -2.76 -1.73
CA ALA A 79 3.83 -3.76 -2.76
C ALA A 79 3.14 -5.05 -2.28
N ALA A 80 1.94 -5.31 -2.81
CA ALA A 80 1.08 -6.40 -2.37
C ALA A 80 0.61 -7.24 -3.55
N THR A 81 1.51 -7.54 -4.48
CA THR A 81 1.20 -8.44 -5.60
C THR A 81 1.56 -9.87 -5.21
N ASN A 82 1.15 -10.83 -6.04
CA ASN A 82 1.54 -12.23 -5.86
C ASN A 82 2.85 -12.58 -6.56
N ASN A 83 3.56 -11.59 -7.08
CA ASN A 83 4.84 -11.76 -7.79
C ASN A 83 5.96 -11.17 -6.94
N GLU A 84 6.76 -12.04 -6.31
CA GLU A 84 7.85 -11.60 -5.43
C GLU A 84 8.88 -10.74 -6.13
N GLU A 85 9.24 -11.08 -7.37
CA GLU A 85 10.23 -10.31 -8.12
C GLU A 85 9.71 -8.90 -8.41
N LEU A 86 8.44 -8.78 -8.76
CA LEU A 86 7.81 -7.48 -8.96
C LEU A 86 7.82 -6.67 -7.66
N ASN A 87 7.46 -7.30 -6.54
CA ASN A 87 7.46 -6.63 -5.24
C ASN A 87 8.85 -6.10 -4.89
N LYS A 88 9.90 -6.87 -5.16
CA LYS A 88 11.28 -6.42 -4.94
C LYS A 88 11.64 -5.24 -5.83
N SER A 89 11.21 -5.26 -7.09
CA SER A 89 11.49 -4.15 -8.01
C SER A 89 10.81 -2.87 -7.56
N ILE A 90 9.60 -2.99 -7.00
CA ILE A 90 8.89 -1.85 -6.45
C ILE A 90 9.68 -1.24 -5.27
N ALA A 91 10.23 -2.10 -4.41
CA ALA A 91 11.05 -1.64 -3.29
C ALA A 91 12.29 -0.89 -3.77
N VAL A 92 12.97 -1.40 -4.81
CA VAL A 92 14.14 -0.74 -5.39
C VAL A 92 13.75 0.64 -5.93
N ASP A 93 12.66 0.71 -6.68
CA ASP A 93 12.20 1.97 -7.26
C ASP A 93 11.80 2.98 -6.17
N ALA A 94 11.12 2.50 -5.13
CA ALA A 94 10.73 3.35 -4.01
C ALA A 94 11.95 3.94 -3.31
N ASN A 95 12.96 3.11 -3.05
CA ASN A 95 14.19 3.57 -2.42
C ASN A 95 14.90 4.62 -3.26
N LYS A 96 14.93 4.46 -4.58
CA LYS A 96 15.52 5.46 -5.47
C LYS A 96 14.82 6.80 -5.43
N ASN A 97 13.53 6.79 -5.12
CA ASN A 97 12.71 8.00 -5.07
C ASN A 97 12.48 8.50 -3.64
N ASN A 98 13.14 7.90 -2.66
CA ASN A 98 12.99 8.24 -1.23
C ASN A 98 11.54 8.14 -0.76
N ILE A 99 10.83 7.13 -1.25
CA ILE A 99 9.46 6.81 -0.85
C ILE A 99 9.51 5.59 0.06
N LEU A 100 8.89 5.68 1.22
CA LEU A 100 8.82 4.54 2.14
C LEU A 100 8.02 3.41 1.51
N VAL A 101 8.47 2.17 1.71
CA VAL A 101 7.83 1.00 1.10
C VAL A 101 7.56 -0.09 2.13
N ASN A 102 6.40 -0.73 2.00
CA ASN A 102 6.07 -1.97 2.68
C ASN A 102 5.91 -3.05 1.62
N VAL A 103 6.63 -4.15 1.80
CA VAL A 103 6.56 -5.29 0.89
C VAL A 103 5.96 -6.46 1.66
N VAL A 104 4.84 -6.98 1.19
CA VAL A 104 4.15 -8.08 1.87
C VAL A 104 5.06 -9.31 1.98
N ASP A 105 5.06 -9.93 3.17
CA ASP A 105 5.82 -11.14 3.48
C ASP A 105 7.35 -11.02 3.35
N ARG A 106 7.89 -9.80 3.26
CA ARG A 106 9.33 -9.59 3.13
C ARG A 106 9.79 -8.46 4.05
N PRO A 107 9.73 -8.68 5.38
CA PRO A 107 10.07 -7.61 6.34
C PRO A 107 11.50 -7.08 6.19
N GLU A 108 12.42 -7.89 5.67
CA GLU A 108 13.82 -7.49 5.50
C GLU A 108 14.02 -6.37 4.49
N ILE A 109 13.03 -6.14 3.60
CA ILE A 109 13.11 -5.05 2.61
C ILE A 109 12.01 -4.01 2.80
N CYS A 110 11.36 -4.02 3.96
CA CYS A 110 10.36 -3.02 4.32
C CYS A 110 11.00 -1.87 5.08
N ASP A 111 10.55 -0.66 4.80
CA ASP A 111 10.91 0.51 5.59
C ASP A 111 10.03 0.61 6.85
N PHE A 112 8.83 0.04 6.79
CA PHE A 112 7.89 0.00 7.91
C PHE A 112 7.07 -1.28 7.84
N ILE A 113 6.43 -1.65 8.94
CA ILE A 113 5.63 -2.87 9.00
C ILE A 113 4.21 -2.55 9.47
N PHE A 114 3.30 -3.50 9.21
CA PHE A 114 1.95 -3.46 9.74
C PHE A 114 1.87 -4.49 10.86
N PRO A 115 2.06 -4.10 12.12
CA PRO A 115 1.90 -5.03 13.24
C PRO A 115 0.43 -5.36 13.44
N SER A 116 0.15 -6.36 14.28
CA SER A 116 -1.22 -6.65 14.67
C SER A 116 -1.85 -5.41 15.29
N ILE A 117 -3.02 -5.03 14.77
CA ILE A 117 -3.70 -3.83 15.23
C ILE A 117 -4.90 -4.22 16.07
N LEU A 118 -4.95 -3.69 17.30
CA LEU A 118 -6.10 -3.80 18.17
C LEU A 118 -6.67 -2.40 18.34
N GLU A 119 -7.85 -2.16 17.76
CA GLU A 119 -8.50 -0.87 17.86
C GLU A 119 -9.21 -0.70 19.19
N ARG A 120 -8.87 0.37 19.91
CA ARG A 120 -9.56 0.77 21.14
C ARG A 120 -9.67 2.30 21.12
N GLY A 121 -10.77 2.78 20.58
CA GLY A 121 -10.93 4.21 20.39
C GLY A 121 -10.00 4.71 19.29
N ASP A 122 -9.25 5.76 19.57
CA ASP A 122 -8.40 6.42 18.57
C ASP A 122 -6.97 5.89 18.49
N ILE A 123 -6.73 4.73 19.08
CA ILE A 123 -5.38 4.16 19.03
C ILE A 123 -5.31 3.04 18.02
#